data_92d803fdb6b89dde7d483785b703141a
#
_entry.id   92d803fdb6b89dde7d483785b703141a
#
_cell.length_a   1.000
_cell.length_b   1.000
_cell.length_c   1.000
_cell.angle_alpha   90.00
_cell.angle_beta   90.00
_cell.angle_gamma   90.00
#
_symmetry.space_group_name_H-M   'P 1'
#
loop_
_entity.id
_entity.type
_entity.pdbx_description
1 polymer ?
#
loop_
_entity_poly.entity_id
_entity_poly.type
_entity_poly.pdbx_seq_one_letter_code
_entity_poly.pdbx_strand_id
1 'polypeptide(L)'
;MGRQMGNILEVKDLCKTYVIDKRQNNVLRNVSFNVEEGDMVAIMGPSGSGKSTLLYSVSGMDLATSGSVLFDGQDIMKLDKNTLAKKRLDDMGFIFQQMYMMKNLTILDNILLPAVESKKSRDSRAEKVSRAEALMRKLSIIEVADHDINEVSGGQLQRACICRSMINH
;
A
#
# COMPACT_ATOMS: atom_id res chain seq x y z
N MET A 1 -9.95 13.21 26.92
CA MET A 1 -10.79 13.48 25.76
C MET A 1 -10.44 12.44 24.70
N GLY A 2 -11.32 11.44 24.51
CA GLY A 2 -11.09 10.41 23.49
C GLY A 2 -11.15 11.06 22.12
N ARG A 3 -10.15 10.83 21.27
CA ARG A 3 -10.24 11.14 19.85
C ARG A 3 -11.46 10.40 19.32
N GLN A 4 -12.44 11.11 18.78
CA GLN A 4 -13.48 10.48 17.98
C GLN A 4 -12.73 9.80 16.82
N MET A 5 -12.71 8.46 16.80
CA MET A 5 -12.14 7.72 15.70
C MET A 5 -13.00 7.99 14.48
N GLY A 6 -12.45 8.66 13.51
CA GLY A 6 -13.10 8.98 12.25
C GLY A 6 -12.83 7.90 11.22
N ASN A 7 -13.59 7.91 10.13
CA ASN A 7 -13.30 7.04 9.00
C ASN A 7 -11.97 7.43 8.36
N ILE A 8 -11.03 6.46 8.27
CA ILE A 8 -9.79 6.64 7.52
C ILE A 8 -10.03 6.45 6.02
N LEU A 9 -11.01 5.63 5.64
CA LEU A 9 -11.40 5.39 4.27
C LEU A 9 -12.92 5.45 4.15
N GLU A 10 -13.43 6.26 3.22
CA GLU A 10 -14.83 6.30 2.85
C GLU A 10 -14.97 6.08 1.36
N VAL A 11 -15.72 5.05 0.98
CA VAL A 11 -15.96 4.67 -0.41
C VAL A 11 -17.44 4.82 -0.70
N LYS A 12 -17.79 5.53 -1.79
CA LYS A 12 -19.18 5.80 -2.12
C LYS A 12 -19.44 5.58 -3.61
N ASP A 13 -20.40 4.72 -3.89
CA ASP A 13 -20.90 4.38 -5.23
C ASP A 13 -19.78 4.06 -6.24
N LEU A 14 -18.73 3.38 -5.77
CA LEU A 14 -17.55 3.08 -6.55
C LEU A 14 -17.86 2.09 -7.67
N CYS A 15 -17.59 2.50 -8.90
CA CYS A 15 -17.72 1.67 -10.08
C CYS A 15 -16.40 1.56 -10.82
N LYS A 16 -16.08 0.36 -11.34
CA LYS A 16 -14.94 0.14 -12.23
C LYS A 16 -15.36 -0.67 -13.44
N THR A 17 -15.14 -0.10 -14.60
CA THR A 17 -15.41 -0.72 -15.89
C THR A 17 -14.11 -0.75 -16.70
N TYR A 18 -13.76 -1.92 -17.21
CA TYR A 18 -12.70 -2.09 -18.21
C TYR A 18 -13.32 -2.24 -19.58
N VAL A 19 -12.69 -1.69 -20.59
CA VAL A 19 -13.06 -1.88 -21.99
C VAL A 19 -12.00 -2.75 -22.66
N ILE A 20 -12.38 -3.97 -23.02
CA ILE A 20 -11.51 -4.95 -23.69
C ILE A 20 -12.19 -5.32 -25.00
N ASP A 21 -11.51 -5.15 -26.15
CA ASP A 21 -12.03 -5.45 -27.49
C ASP A 21 -13.43 -4.88 -27.74
N LYS A 22 -13.63 -3.59 -27.36
CA LYS A 22 -14.91 -2.85 -27.45
C LYS A 22 -16.04 -3.39 -26.57
N ARG A 23 -15.76 -4.38 -25.71
CA ARG A 23 -16.73 -4.90 -24.74
C ARG A 23 -16.48 -4.28 -23.38
N GLN A 24 -17.55 -3.84 -22.74
CA GLN A 24 -17.50 -3.31 -21.38
C GLN A 24 -17.58 -4.46 -20.36
N ASN A 25 -16.65 -4.48 -19.43
CA ASN A 25 -16.66 -5.40 -18.28
C ASN A 25 -16.77 -4.59 -16.99
N ASN A 26 -17.93 -4.59 -16.37
CA ASN A 26 -18.23 -3.88 -15.14
C ASN A 26 -17.80 -4.74 -13.94
N VAL A 27 -16.60 -4.53 -13.43
CA VAL A 27 -16.01 -5.33 -12.34
C VAL A 27 -16.49 -4.86 -10.97
N LEU A 28 -16.57 -3.55 -10.74
CA LEU A 28 -17.15 -2.99 -9.51
C LEU A 28 -18.45 -2.27 -9.88
N ARG A 29 -19.49 -2.45 -9.04
CA ARG A 29 -20.83 -1.90 -9.28
C ARG A 29 -21.36 -1.28 -7.99
N ASN A 30 -21.35 0.04 -7.90
CA ASN A 30 -21.90 0.82 -6.79
C ASN A 30 -21.44 0.31 -5.41
N VAL A 31 -20.14 0.08 -5.23
CA VAL A 31 -19.59 -0.40 -3.96
C VAL A 31 -19.45 0.78 -3.00
N SER A 32 -20.04 0.65 -1.81
CA SER A 32 -19.96 1.67 -0.76
C SER A 32 -19.64 1.00 0.57
N PHE A 33 -18.66 1.54 1.29
CA PHE A 33 -18.29 1.10 2.64
C PHE A 33 -17.37 2.13 3.30
N ASN A 34 -17.19 2.02 4.61
CA ASN A 34 -16.26 2.81 5.38
C ASN A 34 -15.31 1.90 6.16
N VAL A 35 -14.12 2.42 6.47
CA VAL A 35 -13.14 1.80 7.36
C VAL A 35 -12.75 2.84 8.39
N GLU A 36 -12.85 2.51 9.67
CA GLU A 36 -12.44 3.37 10.78
C GLU A 36 -10.92 3.26 11.03
N GLU A 37 -10.37 4.28 11.66
CA GLU A 37 -8.94 4.24 12.06
C GLU A 37 -8.71 3.10 13.06
N GLY A 38 -7.76 2.20 12.76
CA GLY A 38 -7.44 1.04 13.57
C GLY A 38 -8.16 -0.25 13.20
N ASP A 39 -9.09 -0.21 12.24
CA ASP A 39 -9.79 -1.40 11.79
C ASP A 39 -8.90 -2.39 11.05
N MET A 40 -9.25 -3.67 11.16
CA MET A 40 -8.77 -4.74 10.30
C MET A 40 -9.94 -5.26 9.45
N VAL A 41 -9.92 -4.98 8.15
CA VAL A 41 -10.98 -5.34 7.22
C VAL A 41 -10.53 -6.46 6.27
N ALA A 42 -11.32 -7.51 6.14
CA ALA A 42 -11.10 -8.60 5.18
C ALA A 42 -12.07 -8.51 4.01
N ILE A 43 -11.52 -8.48 2.77
CA ILE A 43 -12.30 -8.54 1.53
C ILE A 43 -12.29 -9.97 1.04
N MET A 44 -13.44 -10.66 1.11
CA MET A 44 -13.57 -12.06 0.75
C MET A 44 -14.46 -12.25 -0.49
N GLY A 45 -14.29 -13.38 -1.15
CA GLY A 45 -15.08 -13.76 -2.34
C GLY A 45 -14.30 -14.69 -3.27
N PRO A 46 -14.95 -15.29 -4.26
CA PRO A 46 -14.32 -16.22 -5.21
C PRO A 46 -13.28 -15.51 -6.09
N SER A 47 -12.47 -16.30 -6.81
CA SER A 47 -11.55 -15.74 -7.81
C SER A 47 -12.31 -14.97 -8.88
N GLY A 48 -11.78 -13.85 -9.33
CA GLY A 48 -12.43 -12.99 -10.34
C GLY A 48 -13.55 -12.08 -9.83
N SER A 49 -13.88 -12.08 -8.52
CA SER A 49 -14.95 -11.24 -7.96
C SER A 49 -14.60 -9.75 -7.80
N GLY A 50 -13.42 -9.31 -8.26
CA GLY A 50 -13.04 -7.90 -8.22
C GLY A 50 -12.31 -7.44 -6.97
N LYS A 51 -11.90 -8.35 -6.04
CA LYS A 51 -11.20 -7.98 -4.79
C LYS A 51 -9.94 -7.13 -5.02
N SER A 52 -9.06 -7.57 -5.89
CA SER A 52 -7.84 -6.82 -6.22
C SER A 52 -8.15 -5.50 -6.94
N THR A 53 -9.17 -5.51 -7.81
CA THR A 53 -9.65 -4.28 -8.46
C THR A 53 -10.15 -3.27 -7.44
N LEU A 54 -10.89 -3.74 -6.42
CA LEU A 54 -11.34 -2.87 -5.32
C LEU A 54 -10.14 -2.27 -4.58
N LEU A 55 -9.16 -3.09 -4.15
CA LEU A 55 -7.96 -2.62 -3.47
C LEU A 55 -7.17 -1.60 -4.32
N TYR A 56 -7.00 -1.85 -5.61
CA TYR A 56 -6.31 -0.93 -6.50
C TYR A 56 -7.09 0.38 -6.70
N SER A 57 -8.43 0.30 -6.74
CA SER A 57 -9.25 1.50 -6.90
C SER A 57 -9.27 2.37 -5.65
N VAL A 58 -9.40 1.78 -4.45
CA VAL A 58 -9.40 2.55 -3.20
C VAL A 58 -8.03 3.09 -2.81
N SER A 59 -6.95 2.52 -3.35
CA SER A 59 -5.59 3.03 -3.16
C SER A 59 -5.14 4.02 -4.25
N GLY A 60 -5.96 4.23 -5.27
CA GLY A 60 -5.63 5.08 -6.41
C GLY A 60 -4.52 4.54 -7.31
N MET A 61 -4.21 3.22 -7.24
CA MET A 61 -3.30 2.58 -8.19
C MET A 61 -3.93 2.43 -9.57
N ASP A 62 -5.22 2.09 -9.60
CA ASP A 62 -6.05 2.03 -10.80
C ASP A 62 -7.37 2.74 -10.51
N LEU A 63 -7.44 4.01 -10.91
CA LEU A 63 -8.57 4.87 -10.58
C LEU A 63 -9.90 4.25 -11.03
N ALA A 64 -10.92 4.37 -10.20
CA ALA A 64 -12.28 3.94 -10.53
C ALA A 64 -12.85 4.73 -11.71
N THR A 65 -13.88 4.18 -12.36
CA THR A 65 -14.58 4.83 -13.47
C THR A 65 -15.52 5.93 -12.96
N SER A 66 -16.14 5.70 -11.79
CA SER A 66 -17.00 6.68 -11.11
C SER A 66 -17.11 6.37 -9.63
N GLY A 67 -17.76 7.24 -8.89
CA GLY A 67 -17.86 7.20 -7.43
C GLY A 67 -16.83 8.10 -6.76
N SER A 68 -16.68 8.00 -5.46
CA SER A 68 -15.69 8.74 -4.68
C SER A 68 -14.96 7.85 -3.69
N VAL A 69 -13.72 8.20 -3.42
CA VAL A 69 -12.86 7.55 -2.41
C VAL A 69 -12.20 8.65 -1.59
N LEU A 70 -12.66 8.82 -0.36
CA LEU A 70 -12.01 9.70 0.59
C LEU A 70 -11.03 8.89 1.42
N PHE A 71 -9.77 9.27 1.40
CA PHE A 71 -8.72 8.74 2.26
C PHE A 71 -8.23 9.86 3.17
N ASP A 72 -8.39 9.67 4.47
CA ASP A 72 -8.09 10.69 5.48
C ASP A 72 -8.77 12.04 5.14
N GLY A 73 -10.09 11.97 4.81
CA GLY A 73 -10.93 13.11 4.46
C GLY A 73 -10.65 13.75 3.08
N GLN A 74 -9.64 13.26 2.32
CA GLN A 74 -9.29 13.79 1.01
C GLN A 74 -9.76 12.87 -0.12
N ASP A 75 -10.51 13.41 -1.08
CA ASP A 75 -10.95 12.65 -2.26
C ASP A 75 -9.78 12.36 -3.21
N ILE A 76 -9.29 11.12 -3.18
CA ILE A 76 -8.14 10.70 -3.98
C ILE A 76 -8.46 10.63 -5.48
N MET A 77 -9.73 10.55 -5.86
CA MET A 77 -10.14 10.52 -7.27
C MET A 77 -9.95 11.87 -7.97
N LYS A 78 -9.83 12.96 -7.19
CA LYS A 78 -9.64 14.33 -7.70
C LYS A 78 -8.19 14.79 -7.68
N LEU A 79 -7.28 13.97 -7.16
CA LEU A 79 -5.87 14.31 -7.09
C LEU A 79 -5.19 14.14 -8.45
N ASP A 80 -4.25 15.01 -8.75
CA ASP A 80 -3.31 14.80 -9.85
C ASP A 80 -2.37 13.62 -9.58
N LYS A 81 -1.76 13.09 -10.64
CA LYS A 81 -0.92 11.88 -10.56
C LYS A 81 0.24 12.01 -9.57
N ASN A 82 0.87 13.17 -9.49
CA ASN A 82 2.04 13.40 -8.64
C ASN A 82 1.63 13.46 -7.16
N THR A 83 0.57 14.19 -6.87
CA THR A 83 0.00 14.30 -5.51
C THR A 83 -0.49 12.93 -5.03
N LEU A 84 -1.16 12.17 -5.88
CA LEU A 84 -1.62 10.82 -5.57
C LEU A 84 -0.45 9.84 -5.34
N ALA A 85 0.60 9.91 -6.18
CA ALA A 85 1.81 9.11 -5.98
C ALA A 85 2.50 9.42 -4.65
N LYS A 86 2.60 10.70 -4.31
CA LYS A 86 3.14 11.15 -3.02
C LYS A 86 2.30 10.67 -1.84
N LYS A 87 0.97 10.75 -1.95
CA LYS A 87 0.06 10.27 -0.89
C LYS A 87 0.20 8.75 -0.67
N ARG A 88 0.34 7.96 -1.75
CA ARG A 88 0.64 6.52 -1.62
C ARG A 88 1.98 6.25 -0.95
N LEU A 89 3.02 7.02 -1.30
CA LEU A 89 4.35 6.88 -0.71
C LEU A 89 4.37 7.23 0.79
N ASP A 90 3.67 8.29 1.16
CA ASP A 90 3.76 8.88 2.50
C ASP A 90 2.74 8.31 3.50
N ASP A 91 1.57 7.85 3.01
CA ASP A 91 0.42 7.55 3.86
C ASP A 91 -0.17 6.15 3.65
N MET A 92 0.36 5.35 2.71
CA MET A 92 -0.15 4.01 2.43
C MET A 92 0.98 2.98 2.36
N GLY A 93 0.84 1.85 3.04
CA GLY A 93 1.73 0.71 2.91
C GLY A 93 1.11 -0.39 2.04
N PHE A 94 1.91 -0.98 1.13
CA PHE A 94 1.43 -2.02 0.23
C PHE A 94 2.23 -3.31 0.37
N ILE A 95 1.51 -4.42 0.50
CA ILE A 95 2.05 -5.77 0.45
C ILE A 95 1.34 -6.50 -0.69
N PHE A 96 2.08 -6.82 -1.73
CA PHE A 96 1.55 -7.51 -2.91
C PHE A 96 1.78 -9.01 -2.82
N GLN A 97 0.97 -9.79 -3.53
CA GLN A 97 1.18 -11.22 -3.69
C GLN A 97 2.52 -11.50 -4.42
N GLN A 98 2.84 -10.73 -5.46
CA GLN A 98 4.18 -10.65 -6.03
C GLN A 98 4.99 -9.60 -5.28
N MET A 99 6.17 -9.95 -4.81
CA MET A 99 6.88 -9.15 -3.81
C MET A 99 7.51 -7.86 -4.35
N TYR A 100 7.66 -7.72 -5.68
CA TYR A 100 8.18 -6.52 -6.38
C TYR A 100 9.39 -5.86 -5.68
N MET A 101 10.40 -6.67 -5.35
CA MET A 101 11.67 -6.16 -4.83
C MET A 101 12.60 -5.80 -5.97
N MET A 102 13.41 -4.76 -5.78
CA MET A 102 14.44 -4.34 -6.74
C MET A 102 15.62 -5.31 -6.65
N LYS A 103 15.94 -5.96 -7.78
CA LYS A 103 16.95 -7.04 -7.86
C LYS A 103 18.40 -6.57 -7.62
N ASN A 104 18.66 -5.31 -7.83
CA ASN A 104 19.99 -4.68 -7.69
C ASN A 104 20.19 -3.99 -6.34
N LEU A 105 19.31 -4.24 -5.38
CA LEU A 105 19.37 -3.69 -4.03
C LEU A 105 19.37 -4.82 -3.01
N THR A 106 20.06 -4.62 -1.89
CA THR A 106 19.97 -5.51 -0.72
C THR A 106 18.56 -5.52 -0.13
N ILE A 107 18.29 -6.45 0.76
CA ILE A 107 17.02 -6.51 1.51
C ILE A 107 16.81 -5.21 2.30
N LEU A 108 17.85 -4.73 2.98
CA LEU A 108 17.78 -3.48 3.74
C LEU A 108 17.50 -2.28 2.83
N ASP A 109 18.19 -2.16 1.70
CA ASP A 109 17.99 -1.05 0.77
C ASP A 109 16.58 -1.06 0.16
N ASN A 110 16.04 -2.24 -0.16
CA ASN A 110 14.65 -2.38 -0.58
C ASN A 110 13.64 -1.89 0.47
N ILE A 111 13.90 -2.18 1.75
CA ILE A 111 13.06 -1.72 2.87
C ILE A 111 13.18 -0.21 3.03
N LEU A 112 14.38 0.35 2.88
CA LEU A 112 14.66 1.78 3.04
C LEU A 112 14.11 2.65 1.92
N LEU A 113 13.90 2.09 0.73
CA LEU A 113 13.55 2.84 -0.48
C LEU A 113 12.40 3.83 -0.27
N PRO A 114 11.22 3.43 0.30
CA PRO A 114 10.14 4.39 0.53
C PRO A 114 10.50 5.50 1.51
N ALA A 115 11.30 5.20 2.54
CA ALA A 115 11.71 6.20 3.53
C ALA A 115 12.72 7.20 2.96
N VAL A 116 13.56 6.77 2.01
CA VAL A 116 14.52 7.66 1.33
C VAL A 116 13.80 8.59 0.35
N GLU A 117 12.81 8.07 -0.37
CA GLU A 117 12.03 8.83 -1.36
C GLU A 117 11.01 9.79 -0.70
N SER A 118 10.48 9.43 0.48
CA SER A 118 9.55 10.30 1.22
C SER A 118 10.27 11.55 1.74
N LYS A 119 9.64 12.70 1.48
CA LYS A 119 10.08 14.00 2.02
C LYS A 119 9.26 14.42 3.25
N LYS A 120 8.38 13.56 3.75
CA LYS A 120 7.52 13.85 4.89
C LYS A 120 8.29 13.90 6.20
N SER A 121 9.26 12.98 6.38
CA SER A 121 10.14 12.94 7.52
C SER A 121 11.45 13.70 7.25
N ARG A 122 11.94 14.42 8.27
CA ARG A 122 13.26 15.05 8.28
C ARG A 122 14.36 14.14 8.85
N ASP A 123 14.04 12.86 9.06
CA ASP A 123 14.98 11.89 9.61
C ASP A 123 16.26 11.81 8.78
N SER A 124 17.37 11.75 9.45
CA SER A 124 18.67 11.44 8.85
C SER A 124 18.68 10.02 8.28
N ARG A 125 19.65 9.73 7.40
CA ARG A 125 19.82 8.36 6.88
C ARG A 125 20.03 7.35 8.02
N ALA A 126 20.79 7.70 9.05
CA ALA A 126 21.04 6.82 10.19
C ALA A 126 19.77 6.48 10.97
N GLU A 127 18.87 7.43 11.18
CA GLU A 127 17.58 7.19 11.84
C GLU A 127 16.66 6.29 11.00
N LYS A 128 16.64 6.49 9.67
CA LYS A 128 15.89 5.62 8.75
C LYS A 128 16.42 4.19 8.78
N VAL A 129 17.74 4.00 8.75
CA VAL A 129 18.39 2.69 8.86
C VAL A 129 18.05 2.04 10.20
N SER A 130 18.21 2.76 11.31
CA SER A 130 17.87 2.24 12.64
C SER A 130 16.41 1.77 12.73
N ARG A 131 15.48 2.51 12.13
CA ARG A 131 14.06 2.11 12.07
C ARG A 131 13.85 0.86 11.21
N ALA A 132 14.49 0.78 10.05
CA ALA A 132 14.42 -0.40 9.20
C ALA A 132 14.95 -1.65 9.91
N GLU A 133 16.11 -1.56 10.55
CA GLU A 133 16.68 -2.65 11.33
C GLU A 133 15.80 -3.06 12.51
N ALA A 134 15.17 -2.11 13.20
CA ALA A 134 14.23 -2.41 14.27
C ALA A 134 13.02 -3.22 13.77
N LEU A 135 12.47 -2.87 12.61
CA LEU A 135 11.41 -3.63 11.95
C LEU A 135 11.89 -5.03 11.55
N MET A 136 13.10 -5.13 10.98
CA MET A 136 13.70 -6.42 10.60
C MET A 136 13.93 -7.33 11.80
N ARG A 137 14.42 -6.80 12.93
CA ARG A 137 14.56 -7.57 14.19
C ARG A 137 13.21 -8.05 14.70
N LYS A 138 12.19 -7.18 14.67
CA LYS A 138 10.82 -7.52 15.10
C LYS A 138 10.22 -8.64 14.27
N LEU A 139 10.58 -8.74 12.98
CA LEU A 139 10.13 -9.80 12.07
C LEU A 139 11.15 -10.93 11.90
N SER A 140 12.22 -10.97 12.71
CA SER A 140 13.25 -12.02 12.69
C SER A 140 13.86 -12.25 11.31
N ILE A 141 14.35 -11.16 10.67
CA ILE A 141 15.03 -11.18 9.38
C ILE A 141 16.24 -10.24 9.33
N ILE A 142 16.75 -9.79 10.47
CA ILE A 142 17.90 -8.87 10.49
C ILE A 142 19.17 -9.51 9.91
N GLU A 143 19.30 -10.82 10.00
CA GLU A 143 20.44 -11.59 9.50
C GLU A 143 20.60 -11.55 7.97
N VAL A 144 19.54 -11.19 7.27
CA VAL A 144 19.54 -11.09 5.78
C VAL A 144 19.60 -9.65 5.27
N ALA A 145 19.90 -8.69 6.12
CA ALA A 145 19.89 -7.26 5.77
C ALA A 145 20.72 -6.93 4.51
N ASP A 146 21.93 -7.51 4.44
CA ASP A 146 22.90 -7.24 3.38
C ASP A 146 22.82 -8.27 2.23
N HIS A 147 21.88 -9.21 2.25
CA HIS A 147 21.71 -10.21 1.21
C HIS A 147 20.94 -9.67 0.01
N ASP A 148 21.21 -10.26 -1.15
CA ASP A 148 20.40 -10.07 -2.36
C ASP A 148 19.06 -10.82 -2.25
N ILE A 149 18.07 -10.38 -3.03
CA ILE A 149 16.74 -11.01 -3.03
C ILE A 149 16.74 -12.48 -3.42
N ASN A 150 17.78 -12.94 -4.17
CA ASN A 150 17.92 -14.32 -4.62
C ASN A 150 18.59 -15.23 -3.57
N GLU A 151 19.15 -14.65 -2.51
CA GLU A 151 19.86 -15.37 -1.43
C GLU A 151 18.97 -15.63 -0.22
N VAL A 152 17.71 -15.19 -0.27
CA VAL A 152 16.77 -15.28 0.84
C VAL A 152 15.58 -16.19 0.50
N SER A 153 15.00 -16.82 1.52
CA SER A 153 13.79 -17.62 1.35
C SER A 153 12.56 -16.76 1.04
N GLY A 154 11.55 -17.36 0.40
CA GLY A 154 10.28 -16.66 0.11
C GLY A 154 9.62 -16.08 1.37
N GLY A 155 9.73 -16.76 2.53
CA GLY A 155 9.22 -16.26 3.80
C GLY A 155 9.99 -15.04 4.33
N GLN A 156 11.33 -15.02 4.19
CA GLN A 156 12.14 -13.85 4.53
C GLN A 156 11.81 -12.67 3.61
N LEU A 157 11.69 -12.93 2.30
CA LEU A 157 11.33 -11.91 1.33
C LEU A 157 9.93 -11.31 1.60
N GLN A 158 8.96 -12.15 1.99
CA GLN A 158 7.63 -11.69 2.38
C GLN A 158 7.67 -10.79 3.63
N ARG A 159 8.44 -11.18 4.67
CA ARG A 159 8.63 -10.35 5.86
C ARG A 159 9.36 -9.04 5.54
N ALA A 160 10.30 -9.04 4.61
CA ALA A 160 10.94 -7.81 4.11
C ALA A 160 9.92 -6.88 3.42
N CYS A 161 8.97 -7.41 2.64
CA CYS A 161 7.87 -6.62 2.07
C CYS A 161 6.99 -5.99 3.16
N ILE A 162 6.76 -6.70 4.26
CA ILE A 162 6.03 -6.16 5.42
C ILE A 162 6.84 -5.01 6.04
N CYS A 163 8.15 -5.19 6.30
CA CYS A 163 9.01 -4.09 6.78
C CYS A 163 8.94 -2.87 5.85
N ARG A 164 9.06 -3.08 4.54
CA ARG A 164 8.98 -2.02 3.54
C ARG A 164 7.65 -1.26 3.59
N SER A 165 6.54 -1.95 3.79
CA SER A 165 5.21 -1.32 3.87
C SER A 165 5.03 -0.48 5.13
N MET A 166 5.80 -0.74 6.19
CA MET A 166 5.69 -0.10 7.50
C MET A 166 6.71 1.01 7.75
N ILE A 167 7.70 1.20 6.87
CA ILE A 167 8.88 2.05 7.15
C ILE A 167 8.52 3.53 7.32
N ASN A 168 7.44 4.00 6.72
CA ASN A 168 6.98 5.40 6.78
C ASN A 168 5.88 5.64 7.83
N HIS A 169 5.51 4.61 8.61
CA HIS A 169 4.41 4.64 9.59
C HIS A 169 4.86 4.42 11.02
#